data_8dc1cd72da2e03a9753a91dd7de679de
#
_entry.id   8dc1cd72da2e03a9753a91dd7de679de
#
_cell.length_a   1.000
_cell.length_b   1.000
_cell.length_c   1.000
_cell.angle_alpha   90.00
_cell.angle_beta   90.00
_cell.angle_gamma   90.00
#
_symmetry.space_group_name_H-M   'P 1'
#
loop_
_entity.id
_entity.type
_entity.pdbx_description
1 polymer ?
#
loop_
_entity_poly.entity_id
_entity_poly.type
_entity_poly.pdbx_seq_one_letter_code
_entity_poly.pdbx_strand_id
1 'polypeptide(L)'
;MIISYLVVKKNFKTKGFIEFASMVAMAVPGTVLGVGYIRGFANGIFHTGLMQGLYGTGAILVIVFIVRSLPTGTRSGISALRQIDKSIEESAYDLGAGSGKVFTTVTLPLIKDSFFSGLVTSFVRSITAISAIILLVTPQFLLITVQINEFAEKGSYGLAC
;
A
#
# COMPACT_ATOMS: atom_id res chain seq x y z
N MET A 1 -7.76 2.63 -2.97
CA MET A 1 -9.01 3.27 -3.49
C MET A 1 -10.27 2.84 -2.75
N ILE A 2 -10.55 1.55 -2.51
CA ILE A 2 -11.75 1.11 -1.76
C ILE A 2 -11.80 1.75 -0.37
N ILE A 3 -10.70 1.72 0.40
CA ILE A 3 -10.61 2.35 1.72
C ILE A 3 -10.92 3.85 1.62
N SER A 4 -10.33 4.54 0.65
CA SER A 4 -10.56 5.97 0.43
C SER A 4 -12.03 6.29 0.12
N TYR A 5 -12.65 5.47 -0.72
CA TYR A 5 -14.07 5.60 -1.04
C TYR A 5 -14.95 5.40 0.20
N LEU A 6 -14.69 4.37 1.00
CA LEU A 6 -15.42 4.12 2.24
C LEU A 6 -15.28 5.29 3.22
N VAL A 7 -14.06 5.81 3.40
CA VAL A 7 -13.79 6.92 4.33
C VAL A 7 -14.47 8.21 3.90
N VAL A 8 -14.48 8.53 2.58
CA VAL A 8 -15.01 9.80 2.07
C VAL A 8 -16.52 9.75 1.84
N LYS A 9 -17.02 8.67 1.24
CA LYS A 9 -18.41 8.59 0.74
C LYS A 9 -19.38 7.87 1.68
N LYS A 10 -18.88 7.04 2.59
CA LYS A 10 -19.74 6.32 3.54
C LYS A 10 -19.63 6.92 4.93
N ASN A 11 -20.78 7.03 5.61
CA ASN A 11 -20.83 7.56 6.96
C ASN A 11 -21.05 6.39 7.94
N PHE A 12 -19.97 5.99 8.63
CA PHE A 12 -20.00 4.93 9.65
C PHE A 12 -19.07 5.28 10.82
N LYS A 13 -19.39 4.78 11.99
CA LYS A 13 -18.74 5.19 13.25
C LYS A 13 -17.22 4.90 13.28
N THR A 14 -16.76 3.87 12.59
CA THR A 14 -15.36 3.41 12.62
C THR A 14 -14.50 3.94 11.47
N LYS A 15 -15.00 4.88 10.65
CA LYS A 15 -14.25 5.43 9.50
C LYS A 15 -12.88 6.01 9.89
N GLY A 16 -12.83 6.76 11.00
CA GLY A 16 -11.58 7.34 11.50
C GLY A 16 -10.57 6.29 11.94
N PHE A 17 -11.02 5.19 12.50
CA PHE A 17 -10.14 4.08 12.86
C PHE A 17 -9.56 3.38 11.61
N ILE A 18 -10.36 3.18 10.57
CA ILE A 18 -9.87 2.58 9.31
C ILE A 18 -8.85 3.50 8.63
N GLU A 19 -9.12 4.81 8.61
CA GLU A 19 -8.18 5.81 8.10
C GLU A 19 -6.88 5.79 8.90
N PHE A 20 -6.96 5.84 10.22
CA PHE A 20 -5.81 5.76 11.12
C PHE A 20 -5.02 4.45 10.91
N ALA A 21 -5.69 3.30 10.94
CA ALA A 21 -5.04 2.00 10.77
C ALA A 21 -4.31 1.88 9.42
N SER A 22 -4.91 2.43 8.35
CA SER A 22 -4.25 2.43 7.03
C SER A 22 -3.01 3.31 6.98
N MET A 23 -2.84 4.26 7.90
CA MET A 23 -1.71 5.19 7.95
C MET A 23 -0.61 4.77 8.93
N VAL A 24 -0.89 3.85 9.85
CA VAL A 24 0.08 3.39 10.88
C VAL A 24 1.39 2.91 10.27
N ALA A 25 1.32 2.19 9.14
CA ALA A 25 2.52 1.69 8.46
C ALA A 25 3.51 2.79 8.02
N MET A 26 3.06 4.05 7.92
CA MET A 26 3.92 5.19 7.59
C MET A 26 4.65 5.75 8.82
N ALA A 27 4.06 5.59 10.01
CA ALA A 27 4.63 6.08 11.27
C ALA A 27 5.71 5.15 11.84
N VAL A 28 5.68 3.87 11.45
CA VAL A 28 6.62 2.87 11.98
C VAL A 28 7.88 2.81 11.10
N PRO A 29 9.09 2.88 11.68
CA PRO A 29 10.34 2.70 10.95
C PRO A 29 10.37 1.35 10.22
N GLY A 30 10.92 1.34 8.99
CA GLY A 30 10.93 0.14 8.15
C GLY A 30 11.61 -1.05 8.81
N THR A 31 12.74 -0.85 9.46
CA THR A 31 13.47 -1.88 10.20
C THR A 31 12.65 -2.52 11.32
N VAL A 32 11.86 -1.71 12.06
CA VAL A 32 10.96 -2.21 13.11
C VAL A 32 9.86 -3.08 12.51
N LEU A 33 9.29 -2.68 11.37
CA LEU A 33 8.36 -3.51 10.63
C LEU A 33 9.00 -4.82 10.18
N GLY A 34 10.22 -4.79 9.62
CA GLY A 34 10.96 -5.98 9.20
C GLY A 34 11.14 -6.98 10.35
N VAL A 35 11.60 -6.51 11.50
CA VAL A 35 11.73 -7.33 12.72
C VAL A 35 10.38 -7.87 13.17
N GLY A 36 9.33 -7.04 13.13
CA GLY A 36 7.97 -7.45 13.47
C GLY A 36 7.47 -8.58 12.57
N TYR A 37 7.72 -8.53 11.27
CA TYR A 37 7.39 -9.59 10.32
C TYR A 37 8.16 -10.88 10.62
N ILE A 38 9.47 -10.80 10.88
CA ILE A 38 10.26 -11.97 11.27
C ILE A 38 9.66 -12.62 12.52
N ARG A 39 9.46 -11.83 13.58
CA ARG A 39 8.91 -12.34 14.84
C ARG A 39 7.49 -12.90 14.67
N GLY A 40 6.65 -12.24 13.89
CA GLY A 40 5.27 -12.65 13.66
C GLY A 40 5.15 -13.93 12.84
N PHE A 41 5.92 -14.05 11.76
CA PHE A 41 5.75 -15.14 10.79
C PHE A 41 6.73 -16.30 10.98
N ALA A 42 7.94 -16.07 11.52
CA ALA A 42 8.90 -17.15 11.73
C ALA A 42 8.56 -17.99 12.96
N ASN A 43 8.23 -17.36 14.09
CA ASN A 43 8.02 -18.04 15.37
C ASN A 43 6.86 -17.47 16.20
N GLY A 44 6.02 -16.60 15.62
CA GLY A 44 5.01 -15.87 16.35
C GLY A 44 3.57 -16.34 16.10
N ILE A 45 2.63 -15.44 16.38
CA ILE A 45 1.19 -15.68 16.30
C ILE A 45 0.68 -16.05 14.90
N PHE A 46 1.42 -15.69 13.85
CA PHE A 46 1.10 -16.01 12.46
C PHE A 46 1.77 -17.30 11.96
N HIS A 47 2.52 -18.00 12.82
CA HIS A 47 3.19 -19.27 12.48
C HIS A 47 2.25 -20.47 12.59
N THR A 48 0.97 -20.30 12.28
CA THR A 48 -0.06 -21.35 12.36
C THR A 48 -0.93 -21.37 11.12
N GLY A 49 -1.41 -22.54 10.75
CA GLY A 49 -2.34 -22.72 9.64
C GLY A 49 -1.81 -22.26 8.29
N LEU A 50 -2.61 -21.53 7.53
CA LEU A 50 -2.30 -21.08 6.17
C LEU A 50 -1.09 -20.13 6.08
N MET A 51 -0.72 -19.48 7.17
CA MET A 51 0.39 -18.53 7.24
C MET A 51 1.72 -19.16 7.64
N GLN A 52 1.68 -20.43 8.04
CA GLN A 52 2.89 -21.20 8.29
C GLN A 52 3.67 -21.37 6.98
N GLY A 53 4.94 -20.98 6.99
CA GLY A 53 5.79 -21.10 5.80
C GLY A 53 5.77 -19.88 4.86
N LEU A 54 5.03 -18.80 5.16
CA LEU A 54 5.16 -17.55 4.41
C LEU A 54 6.52 -16.88 4.60
N TYR A 55 7.13 -17.06 5.77
CA TYR A 55 8.49 -16.57 6.02
C TYR A 55 9.50 -17.25 5.10
N GLY A 56 10.38 -16.46 4.48
CA GLY A 56 11.34 -16.94 3.51
C GLY A 56 10.81 -17.10 2.09
N THR A 57 9.53 -16.80 1.83
CA THR A 57 8.94 -16.82 0.49
C THR A 57 8.77 -15.42 -0.09
N GLY A 58 8.62 -15.32 -1.43
CA GLY A 58 8.29 -14.06 -2.09
C GLY A 58 6.96 -13.46 -1.63
N ALA A 59 6.05 -14.26 -1.11
CA ALA A 59 4.74 -13.80 -0.64
C ALA A 59 4.84 -12.81 0.53
N ILE A 60 5.76 -13.02 1.47
CA ILE A 60 5.95 -12.08 2.59
C ILE A 60 6.43 -10.71 2.09
N LEU A 61 7.29 -10.68 1.06
CA LEU A 61 7.76 -9.44 0.45
C LEU A 61 6.59 -8.67 -0.19
N VAL A 62 5.69 -9.37 -0.88
CA VAL A 62 4.48 -8.78 -1.46
C VAL A 62 3.59 -8.19 -0.36
N ILE A 63 3.38 -8.91 0.74
CA ILE A 63 2.59 -8.41 1.89
C ILE A 63 3.21 -7.13 2.45
N VAL A 64 4.52 -7.10 2.64
CA VAL A 64 5.23 -5.90 3.14
C VAL A 64 5.05 -4.72 2.18
N PHE A 65 5.18 -4.93 0.88
CA PHE A 65 4.97 -3.89 -0.12
C PHE A 65 3.53 -3.37 -0.11
N ILE A 66 2.54 -4.25 -0.02
CA ILE A 66 1.12 -3.86 0.09
C ILE A 66 0.91 -2.98 1.32
N VAL A 67 1.33 -3.44 2.49
CA VAL A 67 1.15 -2.71 3.76
C VAL A 67 1.82 -1.34 3.73
N ARG A 68 3.03 -1.25 3.18
CA ARG A 68 3.76 0.03 3.07
C ARG A 68 3.16 0.98 2.03
N SER A 69 2.49 0.47 1.01
CA SER A 69 1.84 1.26 -0.04
C SER A 69 0.47 1.77 0.38
N LEU A 70 -0.19 1.13 1.36
CA LEU A 70 -1.53 1.49 1.83
C LEU A 70 -1.66 2.97 2.19
N PRO A 71 -0.76 3.59 3.00
CA PRO A 71 -0.88 5.00 3.38
C PRO A 71 -0.88 5.94 2.16
N THR A 72 0.03 5.71 1.22
CA THR A 72 0.17 6.54 0.01
C THR A 72 -1.07 6.43 -0.86
N GLY A 73 -1.53 5.20 -1.13
CA GLY A 73 -2.73 4.95 -1.93
C GLY A 73 -4.01 5.47 -1.28
N THR A 74 -4.12 5.35 0.05
CA THR A 74 -5.27 5.86 0.80
C THR A 74 -5.32 7.38 0.77
N ARG A 75 -4.20 8.07 1.03
CA ARG A 75 -4.12 9.53 0.99
C ARG A 75 -4.42 10.11 -0.40
N SER A 76 -3.80 9.55 -1.44
CA SER A 76 -4.05 9.96 -2.82
C SER A 76 -5.53 9.81 -3.17
N GLY A 77 -6.13 8.67 -2.81
CA GLY A 77 -7.55 8.43 -3.05
C GLY A 77 -8.48 9.35 -2.27
N ILE A 78 -8.19 9.62 -0.99
CA ILE A 78 -8.99 10.56 -0.18
C ILE A 78 -8.91 11.97 -0.79
N SER A 79 -7.71 12.43 -1.15
CA SER A 79 -7.53 13.74 -1.77
C SER A 79 -8.30 13.87 -3.07
N ALA A 80 -8.20 12.87 -3.94
CA ALA A 80 -8.90 12.86 -5.22
C ALA A 80 -10.44 12.88 -5.04
N LEU A 81 -10.97 12.04 -4.14
CA LEU A 81 -12.40 11.96 -3.91
C LEU A 81 -12.99 13.22 -3.26
N ARG A 82 -12.20 13.94 -2.45
CA ARG A 82 -12.62 15.21 -1.85
C ARG A 82 -12.66 16.37 -2.84
N GLN A 83 -11.98 16.27 -3.98
CA GLN A 83 -12.00 17.28 -5.03
C GLN A 83 -13.22 17.17 -5.95
N ILE A 84 -13.95 16.06 -5.90
CA ILE A 84 -15.19 15.92 -6.67
C ILE A 84 -16.29 16.69 -5.96
N ASP A 85 -16.90 17.63 -6.69
CA ASP A 85 -18.08 18.34 -6.18
C ASP A 85 -19.24 17.35 -5.97
N LYS A 86 -19.90 17.46 -4.83
CA LYS A 86 -21.02 16.60 -4.48
C LYS A 86 -22.19 16.74 -5.46
N SER A 87 -22.38 17.93 -6.03
CA SER A 87 -23.44 18.21 -7.00
C SER A 87 -23.37 17.31 -8.24
N ILE A 88 -22.15 16.90 -8.66
CA ILE A 88 -21.97 16.01 -9.80
C ILE A 88 -22.56 14.63 -9.51
N GLU A 89 -22.30 14.09 -8.32
CA GLU A 89 -22.85 12.80 -7.91
C GLU A 89 -24.35 12.87 -7.62
N GLU A 90 -24.81 13.95 -6.98
CA GLU A 90 -26.23 14.22 -6.69
C GLU A 90 -27.04 14.30 -7.98
N SER A 91 -26.56 15.01 -8.99
CA SER A 91 -27.20 15.05 -10.32
C SER A 91 -27.34 13.67 -10.98
N ALA A 92 -26.33 12.80 -10.79
CA ALA A 92 -26.42 11.43 -11.32
C ALA A 92 -27.45 10.59 -10.54
N TYR A 93 -27.60 10.79 -9.24
CA TYR A 93 -28.64 10.15 -8.44
C TYR A 93 -30.04 10.64 -8.82
N ASP A 94 -30.21 11.96 -9.07
CA ASP A 94 -31.48 12.56 -9.51
C ASP A 94 -31.93 12.01 -10.87
N LEU A 95 -30.97 11.64 -11.73
CA LEU A 95 -31.23 10.94 -13.00
C LEU A 95 -31.53 9.43 -12.82
N GLY A 96 -31.69 8.95 -11.58
CA GLY A 96 -32.04 7.56 -11.27
C GLY A 96 -30.86 6.57 -11.29
N ALA A 97 -29.62 7.04 -11.33
CA ALA A 97 -28.48 6.15 -11.29
C ALA A 97 -28.26 5.56 -9.88
N GLY A 98 -28.14 4.23 -9.77
CA GLY A 98 -27.78 3.57 -8.52
C GLY A 98 -26.31 3.82 -8.15
N SER A 99 -25.97 3.69 -6.86
CA SER A 99 -24.62 3.98 -6.30
C SER A 99 -23.46 3.30 -7.05
N GLY A 100 -23.65 2.06 -7.51
CA GLY A 100 -22.63 1.34 -8.29
C GLY A 100 -22.41 1.97 -9.66
N LYS A 101 -23.47 2.43 -10.32
CA LYS A 101 -23.40 3.11 -11.62
C LYS A 101 -22.76 4.49 -11.48
N VAL A 102 -23.11 5.25 -10.45
CA VAL A 102 -22.47 6.54 -10.14
C VAL A 102 -20.96 6.34 -9.91
N PHE A 103 -20.59 5.33 -9.13
CA PHE A 103 -19.17 5.04 -8.88
C PHE A 103 -18.42 4.73 -10.18
N THR A 104 -18.93 3.85 -11.02
CA THR A 104 -18.21 3.40 -12.24
C THR A 104 -18.24 4.41 -13.36
N THR A 105 -19.33 5.18 -13.51
CA THR A 105 -19.53 6.07 -14.65
C THR A 105 -19.14 7.52 -14.35
N VAL A 106 -19.16 7.94 -13.07
CA VAL A 106 -18.88 9.31 -12.68
C VAL A 106 -17.61 9.38 -11.83
N THR A 107 -17.62 8.73 -10.65
CA THR A 107 -16.55 8.89 -9.67
C THR A 107 -15.21 8.33 -10.18
N LEU A 108 -15.21 7.10 -10.71
CA LEU A 108 -13.99 6.43 -11.14
C LEU A 108 -13.28 7.14 -12.31
N PRO A 109 -13.98 7.60 -13.38
CA PRO A 109 -13.35 8.37 -14.44
C PRO A 109 -12.76 9.70 -13.98
N LEU A 110 -13.40 10.38 -13.02
CA LEU A 110 -12.92 11.65 -12.49
C LEU A 110 -11.64 11.51 -11.65
N ILE A 111 -11.45 10.38 -10.97
CA ILE A 111 -10.26 10.14 -10.14
C ILE A 111 -9.16 9.35 -10.83
N LYS A 112 -9.34 8.94 -12.10
CA LYS A 112 -8.41 8.05 -12.79
C LYS A 112 -6.97 8.55 -12.77
N ASP A 113 -6.75 9.84 -13.03
CA ASP A 113 -5.40 10.43 -13.11
C ASP A 113 -4.73 10.42 -11.73
N SER A 114 -5.48 10.73 -10.68
CA SER A 114 -5.01 10.61 -9.28
C SER A 114 -4.75 9.16 -8.89
N PHE A 115 -5.53 8.22 -9.43
CA PHE A 115 -5.32 6.79 -9.21
C PHE A 115 -3.98 6.34 -9.83
N PHE A 116 -3.73 6.68 -11.09
CA PHE A 116 -2.48 6.33 -11.78
C PHE A 116 -1.28 7.03 -11.14
N SER A 117 -1.39 8.30 -10.78
CA SER A 117 -0.34 9.03 -10.06
C SER A 117 -0.01 8.38 -8.71
N GLY A 118 -1.04 8.01 -7.95
CA GLY A 118 -0.89 7.27 -6.69
C GLY A 118 -0.25 5.90 -6.87
N LEU A 119 -0.58 5.19 -7.95
CA LEU A 119 0.00 3.90 -8.28
C LEU A 119 1.48 4.01 -8.62
N VAL A 120 1.86 4.95 -9.48
CA VAL A 120 3.27 5.21 -9.84
C VAL A 120 4.07 5.61 -8.59
N THR A 121 3.55 6.52 -7.77
CA THR A 121 4.21 6.93 -6.53
C THR A 121 4.40 5.76 -5.56
N SER A 122 3.38 4.90 -5.42
CA SER A 122 3.47 3.71 -4.57
C SER A 122 4.49 2.71 -5.10
N PHE A 123 4.55 2.52 -6.42
CA PHE A 123 5.52 1.65 -7.07
C PHE A 123 6.96 2.13 -6.84
N VAL A 124 7.23 3.42 -7.11
CA VAL A 124 8.56 4.02 -6.88
C VAL A 124 8.98 3.90 -5.41
N ARG A 125 8.07 4.21 -4.47
CA ARG A 125 8.34 4.05 -3.04
C ARG A 125 8.58 2.61 -2.63
N SER A 126 7.92 1.65 -3.27
CA SER A 126 8.13 0.23 -3.00
C SER A 126 9.51 -0.23 -3.44
N ILE A 127 9.97 0.19 -4.63
CA ILE A 127 11.31 -0.13 -5.13
C ILE A 127 12.40 0.44 -4.20
N THR A 128 12.20 1.65 -3.68
CA THR A 128 13.18 2.33 -2.83
C THR A 128 13.10 1.95 -1.34
N ALA A 129 12.14 1.10 -0.95
CA ALA A 129 11.89 0.75 0.46
C ALA A 129 12.80 -0.36 0.99
N ILE A 130 14.12 -0.16 0.98
CA ILE A 130 15.12 -1.16 1.40
C ILE A 130 14.97 -1.50 2.89
N SER A 131 14.76 -0.52 3.74
CA SER A 131 14.85 -0.66 5.22
C SER A 131 13.92 -1.72 5.85
N ALA A 132 12.76 -2.00 5.25
CA ALA A 132 11.86 -3.03 5.76
C ALA A 132 12.15 -4.41 5.17
N ILE A 133 12.74 -4.44 3.98
CA ILE A 133 12.86 -5.62 3.15
C ILE A 133 14.20 -6.31 3.36
N ILE A 134 15.26 -5.54 3.66
CA ILE A 134 16.62 -6.06 3.83
C ILE A 134 16.71 -7.22 4.84
N LEU A 135 15.84 -7.21 5.85
CA LEU A 135 15.77 -8.26 6.87
C LEU A 135 14.93 -9.48 6.45
N LEU A 136 14.17 -9.38 5.34
CA LEU A 136 13.24 -10.40 4.87
C LEU A 136 13.69 -11.07 3.58
N VAL A 137 14.70 -10.50 2.92
CA VAL A 137 15.27 -11.03 1.69
C VAL A 137 15.99 -12.34 1.98
N THR A 138 15.81 -13.32 1.10
CA THR A 138 16.50 -14.61 1.14
C THR A 138 17.31 -14.80 -0.14
N PRO A 139 18.31 -15.70 -0.17
CA PRO A 139 19.09 -15.97 -1.38
C PRO A 139 18.25 -16.37 -2.61
N GLN A 140 17.04 -16.90 -2.37
CA GLN A 140 16.12 -17.29 -3.45
C GLN A 140 15.31 -16.11 -4.00
N PHE A 141 15.11 -15.06 -3.20
CA PHE A 141 14.31 -13.87 -3.51
C PHE A 141 15.13 -12.61 -3.28
N LEU A 142 16.20 -12.44 -4.06
CA LEU A 142 17.04 -11.25 -4.04
C LEU A 142 16.37 -10.14 -4.85
N LEU A 143 16.20 -8.97 -4.20
CA LEU A 143 15.69 -7.78 -4.86
C LEU A 143 16.84 -6.93 -5.38
N ILE A 144 16.67 -6.38 -6.57
CA ILE A 144 17.68 -5.53 -7.24
C ILE A 144 18.19 -4.42 -6.33
N THR A 145 17.30 -3.73 -5.63
CA THR A 145 17.67 -2.63 -4.72
C THR A 145 18.53 -3.08 -3.54
N VAL A 146 18.32 -4.28 -3.04
CA VAL A 146 19.17 -4.86 -1.98
C VAL A 146 20.53 -5.23 -2.52
N GLN A 147 20.60 -5.80 -3.73
CA GLN A 147 21.88 -6.11 -4.39
C GLN A 147 22.69 -4.83 -4.70
N ILE A 148 22.04 -3.80 -5.21
CA ILE A 148 22.68 -2.49 -5.46
C ILE A 148 23.31 -1.96 -4.16
N ASN A 149 22.56 -1.99 -3.06
CA ASN A 149 23.04 -1.55 -1.76
C ASN A 149 24.25 -2.38 -1.29
N GLU A 150 24.17 -3.70 -1.44
CA GLU A 150 25.26 -4.62 -1.06
C GLU A 150 26.53 -4.38 -1.88
N PHE A 151 26.42 -4.15 -3.20
CA PHE A 151 27.56 -3.81 -4.04
C PHE A 151 28.15 -2.44 -3.68
N ALA A 152 27.31 -1.47 -3.37
CA ALA A 152 27.76 -0.16 -2.92
C ALA A 152 28.53 -0.23 -1.59
N GLU A 153 28.03 -0.99 -0.62
CA GLU A 153 28.71 -1.23 0.66
C GLU A 153 30.05 -1.95 0.52
N LYS A 154 30.16 -2.87 -0.45
CA LYS A 154 31.42 -3.55 -0.79
C LYS A 154 32.39 -2.70 -1.62
N GLY A 155 32.05 -1.44 -1.92
CA GLY A 155 32.89 -0.55 -2.73
C GLY A 155 32.92 -0.86 -4.22
N SER A 156 32.08 -1.80 -4.69
CA SER A 156 31.98 -2.22 -6.08
C SER A 156 31.00 -1.35 -6.86
N TYR A 157 31.25 -0.04 -6.90
CA TYR A 157 30.33 0.94 -7.49
C TYR A 157 30.03 0.70 -8.97
N GLY A 158 30.99 0.14 -9.74
CA GLY A 158 30.78 -0.20 -11.13
C GLY A 158 29.74 -1.30 -11.37
N LEU A 159 29.48 -2.15 -10.36
CA LEU A 159 28.44 -3.19 -10.41
C LEU A 159 27.11 -2.69 -9.81
N ALA A 160 27.16 -1.63 -9.01
CA ALA A 160 25.96 -1.03 -8.39
C ALA A 160 25.22 -0.07 -9.34
N CYS A 161 25.89 0.45 -10.38
CA CYS A 161 25.32 1.30 -11.41
C CYS A 161 24.86 0.51 -12.61
#